data_4e5f260b61895898f68c70053f1aa846
#
_entry.id   4e5f260b61895898f68c70053f1aa846
#
_cell.length_a   1.000
_cell.length_b   1.000
_cell.length_c   1.000
_cell.angle_alpha   90.00
_cell.angle_beta   90.00
_cell.angle_gamma   90.00
#
_symmetry.space_group_name_H-M   'P 1'
#
loop_
_entity.id
_entity.type
_entity.pdbx_description
1 polymer ?
#
loop_
_entity_poly.entity_id
_entity_poly.type
_entity_poly.pdbx_seq_one_letter_code
_entity_poly.pdbx_strand_id
1 'polypeptide(L)'
;SRLILAGSFRYDDPYYIRLTEYTKKLGMGEAVVFTGHIKFNQILAYYKTADVFLCMSEHEGFCVPLVEAMKFNVPIIAYNKTAVPETMNYKGMILDDNNPQYVAACIDRMVKDKKLRENVIEEQKERLDYYSYDHVSDMFKKYLSDFIKKGV
;
A
#
# COMPACT_ATOMS: atom_id res chain seq x y z
N SER A 1 9.37 16.39 -4.60
CA SER A 1 8.73 15.09 -4.34
C SER A 1 9.01 14.14 -5.49
N ARG A 2 9.06 12.85 -5.21
CA ARG A 2 9.21 11.79 -6.23
C ARG A 2 8.12 10.76 -6.04
N LEU A 3 7.54 10.31 -7.15
CA LEU A 3 6.64 9.17 -7.19
C LEU A 3 7.41 7.95 -7.72
N ILE A 4 7.49 6.89 -6.93
CA ILE A 4 8.14 5.65 -7.32
C ILE A 4 7.06 4.62 -7.62
N LEU A 5 7.00 4.16 -8.86
CA LEU A 5 6.11 3.10 -9.31
C LEU A 5 6.93 1.81 -9.43
N ALA A 6 6.89 1.01 -8.36
CA ALA A 6 7.61 -0.25 -8.27
C ALA A 6 6.76 -1.39 -8.83
N GLY A 7 7.22 -2.04 -9.90
CA GLY A 7 6.50 -3.14 -10.51
C GLY A 7 6.99 -3.46 -11.92
N SER A 8 6.74 -4.68 -12.36
CA SER A 8 7.13 -5.12 -13.69
C SER A 8 6.23 -4.48 -14.75
N PHE A 9 6.83 -4.06 -15.84
CA PHE A 9 6.14 -3.62 -17.05
C PHE A 9 6.93 -4.06 -18.29
N ARG A 10 6.28 -4.01 -19.44
CA ARG A 10 6.93 -4.19 -20.73
C ARG A 10 7.04 -2.83 -21.41
N TYR A 11 8.17 -2.55 -22.05
CA TYR A 11 8.40 -1.28 -22.75
C TYR A 11 7.46 -1.06 -23.95
N ASP A 12 6.94 -2.15 -24.52
CA ASP A 12 5.96 -2.16 -25.62
C ASP A 12 4.50 -2.18 -25.12
N ASP A 13 4.27 -2.15 -23.82
CA ASP A 13 2.92 -2.09 -23.23
C ASP A 13 2.27 -0.72 -23.52
N PRO A 14 1.11 -0.69 -24.20
CA PRO A 14 0.42 0.56 -24.48
C PRO A 14 0.06 1.39 -23.25
N TYR A 15 -0.17 0.74 -22.10
CA TYR A 15 -0.45 1.43 -20.85
C TYR A 15 0.80 2.13 -20.31
N TYR A 16 1.95 1.44 -20.30
CA TYR A 16 3.23 2.02 -19.91
C TYR A 16 3.62 3.21 -20.79
N ILE A 17 3.48 3.04 -22.13
CA ILE A 17 3.77 4.12 -23.10
C ILE A 17 2.91 5.35 -22.78
N ARG A 18 1.60 5.19 -22.63
CA ARG A 18 0.69 6.31 -22.30
C ARG A 18 1.04 6.99 -20.97
N LEU A 19 1.39 6.23 -19.94
CA LEU A 19 1.80 6.81 -18.67
C LEU A 19 3.09 7.63 -18.78
N THR A 20 4.08 7.12 -19.49
CA THR A 20 5.36 7.85 -19.69
C THR A 20 5.19 9.11 -20.55
N GLU A 21 4.35 9.07 -21.57
CA GLU A 21 4.00 10.25 -22.37
C GLU A 21 3.24 11.28 -21.53
N TYR A 22 2.31 10.83 -20.69
CA TYR A 22 1.54 11.69 -19.81
C TYR A 22 2.44 12.40 -18.78
N THR A 23 3.37 11.68 -18.14
CA THR A 23 4.34 12.29 -17.20
C THR A 23 5.22 13.33 -17.90
N LYS A 24 5.67 13.08 -19.13
CA LYS A 24 6.43 14.04 -19.94
C LYS A 24 5.59 15.27 -20.28
N LYS A 25 4.34 15.07 -20.71
CA LYS A 25 3.40 16.16 -21.03
C LYS A 25 3.15 17.09 -19.83
N LEU A 26 3.14 16.53 -18.63
CA LEU A 26 3.02 17.28 -17.37
C LEU A 26 4.34 17.93 -16.90
N GLY A 27 5.45 17.74 -17.61
CA GLY A 27 6.77 18.20 -17.17
C GLY A 27 7.31 17.47 -15.95
N MET A 28 6.79 16.27 -15.64
CA MET A 28 7.11 15.51 -14.42
C MET A 28 7.99 14.28 -14.70
N GLY A 29 8.61 14.17 -15.88
CA GLY A 29 9.38 13.00 -16.27
C GLY A 29 10.52 12.62 -15.33
N GLU A 30 11.14 13.58 -14.64
CA GLU A 30 12.18 13.33 -13.63
C GLU A 30 11.62 13.05 -12.22
N ALA A 31 10.37 13.42 -11.98
CA ALA A 31 9.71 13.25 -10.68
C ALA A 31 8.99 11.90 -10.56
N VAL A 32 8.73 11.21 -11.66
CA VAL A 32 8.07 9.89 -11.70
C VAL A 32 9.06 8.84 -12.16
N VAL A 33 9.32 7.86 -11.32
CA VAL A 33 10.27 6.78 -11.58
C VAL A 33 9.52 5.46 -11.73
N PHE A 34 9.61 4.86 -12.91
CA PHE A 34 9.14 3.51 -13.18
C PHE A 34 10.32 2.55 -12.99
N THR A 35 10.29 1.74 -11.94
CA THR A 35 11.45 0.92 -11.59
C THR A 35 11.60 -0.33 -12.47
N GLY A 36 10.51 -0.80 -13.07
CA GLY A 36 10.48 -2.12 -13.67
C GLY A 36 10.62 -3.23 -12.61
N HIS A 37 11.05 -4.40 -13.07
CA HIS A 37 11.34 -5.51 -12.17
C HIS A 37 12.59 -5.20 -11.35
N ILE A 38 12.45 -5.17 -10.03
CA ILE A 38 13.53 -4.92 -9.07
C ILE A 38 13.65 -6.08 -8.08
N LYS A 39 14.84 -6.27 -7.53
CA LYS A 39 15.11 -7.30 -6.53
C LYS A 39 14.45 -6.94 -5.19
N PHE A 40 14.15 -7.96 -4.40
CA PHE A 40 13.51 -7.78 -3.09
C PHE A 40 14.23 -6.78 -2.17
N ASN A 41 15.55 -6.82 -2.11
CA ASN A 41 16.34 -5.87 -1.31
C ASN A 41 16.18 -4.41 -1.77
N GLN A 42 15.93 -4.18 -3.06
CA GLN A 42 15.65 -2.84 -3.59
C GLN A 42 14.24 -2.36 -3.20
N ILE A 43 13.25 -3.28 -3.19
CA ILE A 43 11.89 -2.98 -2.68
C ILE A 43 11.99 -2.54 -1.21
N LEU A 44 12.76 -3.28 -0.39
CA LEU A 44 12.96 -2.92 1.02
C LEU A 44 13.61 -1.53 1.20
N ALA A 45 14.54 -1.14 0.29
CA ALA A 45 15.13 0.19 0.32
C ALA A 45 14.10 1.29 0.05
N TYR A 46 13.16 1.07 -0.88
CA TYR A 46 12.07 2.01 -1.13
C TYR A 46 11.15 2.14 0.08
N TYR A 47 10.73 1.05 0.72
CA TYR A 47 9.94 1.15 1.96
C TYR A 47 10.66 1.93 3.06
N LYS A 48 11.97 1.70 3.25
CA LYS A 48 12.76 2.42 4.27
C LYS A 48 12.90 3.92 4.03
N THR A 49 12.75 4.37 2.80
CA THR A 49 12.95 5.77 2.40
C THR A 49 11.67 6.48 1.99
N ALA A 50 10.55 5.77 1.92
CA ALA A 50 9.27 6.33 1.54
C ALA A 50 8.68 7.20 2.66
N ASP A 51 8.17 8.36 2.29
CA ASP A 51 7.40 9.23 3.19
C ASP A 51 5.94 8.78 3.32
N VAL A 52 5.37 8.23 2.24
CA VAL A 52 3.99 7.75 2.16
C VAL A 52 3.93 6.55 1.22
N PHE A 53 3.16 5.53 1.57
CA PHE A 53 2.75 4.47 0.66
C PHE A 53 1.33 4.78 0.14
N LEU A 54 1.20 4.87 -1.18
CA LEU A 54 -0.07 5.18 -1.83
C LEU A 54 -0.62 3.94 -2.55
N CYS A 55 -1.81 3.49 -2.17
CA CYS A 55 -2.52 2.39 -2.81
C CYS A 55 -3.87 2.88 -3.37
N MET A 56 -3.94 3.13 -4.67
CA MET A 56 -5.16 3.59 -5.35
C MET A 56 -5.76 2.49 -6.23
N SER A 57 -5.47 1.22 -5.92
CA SER A 57 -5.99 0.06 -6.64
C SER A 57 -7.51 -0.05 -6.49
N GLU A 58 -8.19 -0.36 -7.58
CA GLU A 58 -9.63 -0.64 -7.59
C GLU A 58 -9.95 -2.13 -7.36
N HIS A 59 -8.97 -3.01 -7.53
CA HIS A 59 -9.11 -4.46 -7.38
C HIS A 59 -7.91 -5.06 -6.66
N GLU A 60 -8.14 -5.54 -5.44
CA GLU A 60 -7.15 -6.26 -4.65
C GLU A 60 -7.80 -7.47 -3.96
N GLY A 61 -7.07 -8.58 -3.89
CA GLY A 61 -7.50 -9.75 -3.12
C GLY A 61 -7.12 -9.66 -1.64
N PHE A 62 -5.95 -9.08 -1.34
CA PHE A 62 -5.43 -8.87 0.00
C PHE A 62 -4.51 -7.63 0.06
N CYS A 63 -3.72 -7.41 -0.99
CA CYS A 63 -2.73 -6.33 -1.09
C CYS A 63 -1.58 -6.48 -0.08
N VAL A 64 -0.74 -7.48 -0.27
CA VAL A 64 0.48 -7.71 0.55
C VAL A 64 1.32 -6.44 0.76
N PRO A 65 1.50 -5.55 -0.23
CA PRO A 65 2.24 -4.31 -0.06
C PRO A 65 1.76 -3.39 1.07
N LEU A 66 0.47 -3.46 1.46
CA LEU A 66 -0.04 -2.72 2.63
C LEU A 66 0.62 -3.23 3.92
N VAL A 67 0.68 -4.55 4.10
CA VAL A 67 1.30 -5.17 5.28
C VAL A 67 2.81 -4.90 5.29
N GLU A 68 3.45 -4.92 4.14
CA GLU A 68 4.86 -4.55 4.00
C GLU A 68 5.09 -3.09 4.42
N ALA A 69 4.28 -2.14 3.94
CA ALA A 69 4.36 -0.73 4.34
C ALA A 69 4.17 -0.54 5.86
N MET A 70 3.19 -1.25 6.46
CA MET A 70 2.99 -1.25 7.93
C MET A 70 4.26 -1.69 8.66
N LYS A 71 4.91 -2.77 8.20
CA LYS A 71 6.13 -3.32 8.80
C LYS A 71 7.30 -2.32 8.79
N PHE A 72 7.36 -1.43 7.80
CA PHE A 72 8.38 -0.40 7.69
C PHE A 72 7.97 0.95 8.31
N ASN A 73 6.82 1.02 8.99
CA ASN A 73 6.25 2.25 9.55
C ASN A 73 6.08 3.35 8.48
N VAL A 74 5.76 2.97 7.26
CA VAL A 74 5.39 3.91 6.19
C VAL A 74 3.91 4.20 6.31
N PRO A 75 3.48 5.46 6.51
CA PRO A 75 2.07 5.78 6.59
C PRO A 75 1.38 5.51 5.26
N ILE A 76 0.23 4.87 5.31
CA ILE A 76 -0.54 4.42 4.14
C ILE A 76 -1.68 5.39 3.89
N ILE A 77 -1.82 5.76 2.62
CA ILE A 77 -3.04 6.35 2.06
C ILE A 77 -3.59 5.35 1.06
N ALA A 78 -4.82 4.91 1.24
CA ALA A 78 -5.39 3.86 0.40
C ALA A 78 -6.83 4.17 -0.04
N TYR A 79 -7.20 3.69 -1.23
CA TYR A 79 -8.54 3.81 -1.75
C TYR A 79 -9.46 2.74 -1.16
N ASN A 80 -10.68 3.14 -0.76
CA ASN A 80 -11.67 2.27 -0.18
C ASN A 80 -12.29 1.34 -1.23
N LYS A 81 -11.56 0.33 -1.68
CA LYS A 81 -12.03 -0.65 -2.66
C LYS A 81 -11.61 -2.06 -2.29
N THR A 82 -12.53 -3.00 -2.58
CA THR A 82 -12.33 -4.46 -2.45
C THR A 82 -11.74 -4.86 -1.09
N ALA A 83 -10.62 -5.59 -1.04
CA ALA A 83 -10.02 -6.07 0.20
C ALA A 83 -9.18 -5.03 0.96
N VAL A 84 -8.89 -3.86 0.37
CA VAL A 84 -8.01 -2.85 0.98
C VAL A 84 -8.47 -2.42 2.38
N PRO A 85 -9.74 -1.97 2.58
CA PRO A 85 -10.20 -1.54 3.90
C PRO A 85 -10.18 -2.69 4.93
N GLU A 86 -10.51 -3.91 4.54
CA GLU A 86 -10.45 -5.08 5.43
C GLU A 86 -9.01 -5.42 5.82
N THR A 87 -8.08 -5.39 4.86
CA THR A 87 -6.66 -5.60 5.14
C THR A 87 -6.15 -4.57 6.15
N MET A 88 -6.58 -3.32 6.04
CA MET A 88 -6.22 -2.25 6.96
C MET A 88 -7.07 -2.23 8.25
N ASN A 89 -8.10 -3.09 8.37
CA ASN A 89 -9.09 -3.06 9.44
C ASN A 89 -9.78 -1.71 9.57
N TYR A 90 -10.04 -1.04 8.45
CA TYR A 90 -10.66 0.29 8.35
C TYR A 90 -9.90 1.38 9.14
N LYS A 91 -8.61 1.16 9.41
CA LYS A 91 -7.74 2.11 10.12
C LYS A 91 -6.79 2.83 9.17
N GLY A 92 -6.19 3.93 9.65
CA GLY A 92 -5.33 4.75 8.83
C GLY A 92 -6.09 5.70 7.90
N MET A 93 -5.46 6.15 6.83
CA MET A 93 -6.09 7.09 5.88
C MET A 93 -6.68 6.33 4.70
N ILE A 94 -7.95 5.94 4.81
CA ILE A 94 -8.72 5.29 3.74
C ILE A 94 -9.63 6.33 3.09
N LEU A 95 -9.56 6.45 1.77
CA LEU A 95 -10.24 7.47 0.98
C LEU A 95 -11.40 6.87 0.20
N ASP A 96 -12.57 7.51 0.27
CA ASP A 96 -13.75 7.14 -0.53
C ASP A 96 -13.76 7.81 -1.91
N ASP A 97 -12.90 8.81 -2.10
CA ASP A 97 -12.76 9.56 -3.34
C ASP A 97 -11.33 9.41 -3.89
N ASN A 98 -11.21 9.12 -5.18
CA ASN A 98 -9.94 9.00 -5.88
C ASN A 98 -9.60 10.24 -6.72
N ASN A 99 -10.29 11.36 -6.50
CA ASN A 99 -9.98 12.61 -7.17
C ASN A 99 -8.52 12.99 -6.96
N PRO A 100 -7.72 13.20 -8.02
CA PRO A 100 -6.28 13.43 -7.89
C PRO A 100 -5.90 14.64 -7.03
N GLN A 101 -6.71 15.70 -7.03
CA GLN A 101 -6.47 16.91 -6.23
C GLN A 101 -6.69 16.62 -4.74
N TYR A 102 -7.73 15.86 -4.43
CA TYR A 102 -8.02 15.43 -3.06
C TYR A 102 -6.92 14.49 -2.53
N VAL A 103 -6.54 13.49 -3.33
CA VAL A 103 -5.43 12.56 -2.99
C VAL A 103 -4.13 13.31 -2.77
N ALA A 104 -3.80 14.27 -3.64
CA ALA A 104 -2.60 15.10 -3.49
C ALA A 104 -2.62 15.93 -2.18
N ALA A 105 -3.76 16.50 -1.81
CA ALA A 105 -3.92 17.22 -0.54
C ALA A 105 -3.75 16.28 0.67
N CYS A 106 -4.26 15.04 0.60
CA CYS A 106 -4.06 14.02 1.63
C CYS A 106 -2.58 13.65 1.78
N ILE A 107 -1.85 13.48 0.67
CA ILE A 107 -0.41 13.20 0.69
C ILE A 107 0.35 14.38 1.32
N ASP A 108 0.08 15.62 0.89
CA ASP A 108 0.73 16.80 1.43
C ASP A 108 0.51 16.94 2.94
N ARG A 109 -0.73 16.70 3.40
CA ARG A 109 -1.06 16.69 4.82
C ARG A 109 -0.35 15.57 5.58
N MET A 110 -0.30 14.34 5.04
CA MET A 110 0.40 13.22 5.68
C MET A 110 1.89 13.49 5.87
N VAL A 111 2.51 14.19 4.93
CA VAL A 111 3.94 14.56 5.01
C VAL A 111 4.18 15.70 6.00
N LYS A 112 3.28 16.69 6.08
CA LYS A 112 3.48 17.91 6.88
C LYS A 112 2.96 17.80 8.32
N ASP A 113 1.88 17.05 8.54
CA ASP A 113 1.25 16.88 9.85
C ASP A 113 1.87 15.69 10.60
N LYS A 114 2.89 16.00 11.42
CA LYS A 114 3.61 14.98 12.19
C LYS A 114 2.70 14.17 13.11
N LYS A 115 1.72 14.82 13.76
CA LYS A 115 0.79 14.15 14.68
C LYS A 115 -0.13 13.19 13.94
N LEU A 116 -0.66 13.60 12.79
CA LEU A 116 -1.46 12.73 11.93
C LEU A 116 -0.65 11.51 11.49
N ARG A 117 0.59 11.73 11.01
CA ARG A 117 1.50 10.67 10.59
C ARG A 117 1.77 9.67 11.71
N GLU A 118 2.09 10.15 12.90
CA GLU A 118 2.35 9.29 14.07
C GLU A 118 1.12 8.47 14.45
N ASN A 119 -0.07 9.06 14.47
CA ASN A 119 -1.32 8.37 14.75
C ASN A 119 -1.60 7.25 13.72
N VAL A 120 -1.46 7.56 12.43
CA VAL A 120 -1.67 6.57 11.36
C VAL A 120 -0.68 5.41 11.48
N ILE A 121 0.59 5.68 11.76
CA ILE A 121 1.60 4.63 11.95
C ILE A 121 1.27 3.76 13.18
N GLU A 122 0.79 4.35 14.27
CA GLU A 122 0.42 3.58 15.46
C GLU A 122 -0.76 2.64 15.22
N GLU A 123 -1.81 3.13 14.54
CA GLU A 123 -2.93 2.29 14.12
C GLU A 123 -2.50 1.14 13.19
N GLN A 124 -1.52 1.40 12.32
CA GLN A 124 -0.95 0.38 11.43
C GLN A 124 -0.15 -0.69 12.19
N LYS A 125 0.58 -0.31 13.24
CA LYS A 125 1.29 -1.28 14.10
C LYS A 125 0.33 -2.22 14.80
N GLU A 126 -0.76 -1.71 15.38
CA GLU A 126 -1.81 -2.54 15.99
C GLU A 126 -2.37 -3.55 14.97
N ARG A 127 -2.55 -3.11 13.72
CA ARG A 127 -3.03 -4.01 12.66
C ARG A 127 -1.98 -5.02 12.24
N LEU A 128 -0.70 -4.65 12.21
CA LEU A 128 0.40 -5.55 11.85
C LEU A 128 0.50 -6.75 12.79
N ASP A 129 0.24 -6.58 14.10
CA ASP A 129 0.25 -7.67 15.08
C ASP A 129 -0.75 -8.77 14.75
N TYR A 130 -1.89 -8.40 14.14
CA TYR A 130 -2.87 -9.36 13.64
C TYR A 130 -2.30 -10.29 12.55
N TYR A 131 -1.30 -9.85 11.79
CA TYR A 131 -0.63 -10.63 10.74
C TYR A 131 0.64 -11.33 11.25
N SER A 132 0.89 -11.34 12.54
CA SER A 132 2.02 -12.10 13.12
C SER A 132 1.87 -13.58 12.84
N TYR A 133 3.01 -14.26 12.68
CA TYR A 133 3.02 -15.71 12.44
C TYR A 133 2.24 -16.47 13.52
N ASP A 134 2.43 -16.12 14.77
CA ASP A 134 1.78 -16.79 15.90
C ASP A 134 0.27 -16.62 15.85
N HIS A 135 -0.22 -15.39 15.64
CA HIS A 135 -1.65 -15.14 15.53
C HIS A 135 -2.29 -15.88 14.36
N VAL A 136 -1.69 -15.81 13.18
CA VAL A 136 -2.21 -16.51 11.98
C VAL A 136 -2.16 -18.02 12.15
N SER A 137 -1.09 -18.56 12.75
CA SER A 137 -0.96 -19.99 13.07
C SER A 137 -2.06 -20.46 14.01
N ASP A 138 -2.33 -19.69 15.07
CA ASP A 138 -3.35 -20.05 16.05
C ASP A 138 -4.76 -19.95 15.49
N MET A 139 -5.05 -18.95 14.68
CA MET A 139 -6.31 -18.88 13.92
C MET A 139 -6.48 -20.08 13.01
N PHE A 140 -5.45 -20.46 12.26
CA PHE A 140 -5.51 -21.60 11.36
C PHE A 140 -5.79 -22.90 12.13
N LYS A 141 -5.08 -23.15 13.22
CA LYS A 141 -5.28 -24.33 14.10
C LYS A 141 -6.71 -24.38 14.64
N LYS A 142 -7.24 -23.23 15.06
CA LYS A 142 -8.60 -23.10 15.55
C LYS A 142 -9.63 -23.47 14.46
N TYR A 143 -9.53 -22.87 13.29
CA TYR A 143 -10.44 -23.18 12.18
C TYR A 143 -10.38 -24.65 11.76
N LEU A 144 -9.18 -25.21 11.71
CA LEU A 144 -8.99 -26.64 11.39
C LEU A 144 -9.65 -27.52 12.44
N SER A 145 -9.45 -27.24 13.72
CA SER A 145 -10.09 -27.98 14.83
C SER A 145 -11.61 -27.89 14.76
N ASP A 146 -12.16 -26.71 14.52
CA ASP A 146 -13.60 -26.49 14.42
C ASP A 146 -14.21 -27.21 13.21
N PHE A 147 -13.48 -27.24 12.09
CA PHE A 147 -13.87 -27.99 10.90
C PHE A 147 -13.93 -29.49 11.17
N ILE A 148 -12.89 -30.06 11.79
CA ILE A 148 -12.83 -31.49 12.13
C ILE A 148 -13.96 -31.89 13.11
N LYS A 149 -14.23 -31.01 14.11
CA LYS A 149 -15.30 -31.30 15.10
C LYS A 149 -16.72 -31.28 14.51
N LYS A 150 -16.94 -30.49 13.46
CA LYS A 150 -18.24 -30.38 12.80
C LYS A 150 -18.57 -31.58 11.92
N GLY A 151 -17.62 -32.50 11.70
CA GLY A 151 -17.77 -33.73 10.94
C GLY A 151 -18.29 -33.48 9.52
N VAL A 152 -17.38 -33.44 8.57
CA VAL A 152 -17.75 -33.60 7.16
C VAL A 152 -17.69 -35.08 6.84
#